data_dd11bff2295af24384a07c66ccf51d7d
#
_entry.id   dd11bff2295af24384a07c66ccf51d7d
#
_cell.length_a   1.000
_cell.length_b   1.000
_cell.length_c   1.000
_cell.angle_alpha   90.00
_cell.angle_beta   90.00
_cell.angle_gamma   90.00
#
_symmetry.space_group_name_H-M   'P 1'
#
loop_
_entity.id
_entity.type
_entity.pdbx_description
1 polymer ?
#
loop_
_entity_poly.entity_id
_entity_poly.type
_entity_poly.pdbx_seq_one_letter_code
_entity_poly.pdbx_strand_id
1 'polypeptide(L)'
;MKLFHTFIQQAAYDVLVENRKTALRRSGGMILHGEGGWMTAEAIAEAINKNPDYGWHYHPLTADQVSEALMEVVRTDKRFAWFRSFYPEQIKFGAYYDD
;
A
#
# COMPACT_ATOMS: atom_id res chain seq x y z
N MET A 1 17.42 5.31 -9.57
CA MET A 1 16.90 5.25 -8.21
C MET A 1 15.48 5.80 -8.12
N LYS A 2 15.26 7.03 -8.58
CA LYS A 2 13.92 7.61 -8.58
C LYS A 2 12.91 6.81 -9.40
N LEU A 3 13.34 6.25 -10.53
CA LEU A 3 12.45 5.43 -11.36
C LEU A 3 12.00 4.15 -10.65
N PHE A 4 12.92 3.53 -9.91
CA PHE A 4 12.59 2.33 -9.16
C PHE A 4 11.59 2.63 -8.03
N HIS A 5 11.82 3.72 -7.28
CA HIS A 5 10.88 4.15 -6.25
C HIS A 5 9.52 4.51 -6.85
N THR A 6 9.51 5.19 -7.99
CA THR A 6 8.26 5.56 -8.67
C THR A 6 7.46 4.30 -9.05
N PHE A 7 8.15 3.28 -9.55
CA PHE A 7 7.49 2.01 -9.87
C PHE A 7 6.87 1.37 -8.63
N ILE A 8 7.62 1.32 -7.53
CA ILE A 8 7.12 0.76 -6.28
C ILE A 8 5.91 1.55 -5.77
N GLN A 9 5.99 2.88 -5.84
CA GLN A 9 4.91 3.76 -5.42
C GLN A 9 3.64 3.50 -6.22
N GLN A 10 3.76 3.35 -7.53
CA GLN A 10 2.61 3.08 -8.39
C GLN A 10 2.03 1.68 -8.12
N ALA A 11 2.88 0.67 -8.02
CA ALA A 11 2.44 -0.69 -7.72
C ALA A 11 1.77 -0.76 -6.34
N ALA A 12 2.34 -0.10 -5.36
CA ALA A 12 1.78 -0.04 -4.01
C ALA A 12 0.41 0.67 -4.01
N TYR A 13 0.30 1.76 -4.76
CA TYR A 13 -0.98 2.46 -4.88
C TYR A 13 -2.06 1.54 -5.45
N ASP A 14 -1.74 0.81 -6.52
CA ASP A 14 -2.68 -0.12 -7.13
C ASP A 14 -3.12 -1.21 -6.15
N VAL A 15 -2.17 -1.76 -5.38
CA VAL A 15 -2.45 -2.76 -4.34
C VAL A 15 -3.36 -2.18 -3.27
N LEU A 16 -3.05 -0.97 -2.80
CA LEU A 16 -3.82 -0.32 -1.73
C LEU A 16 -5.26 0.01 -2.18
N VAL A 17 -5.41 0.49 -3.42
CA VAL A 17 -6.73 0.78 -3.97
C VAL A 17 -7.56 -0.50 -4.05
N GLU A 18 -6.97 -1.57 -4.57
CA GLU A 18 -7.66 -2.85 -4.70
C GLU A 18 -8.04 -3.42 -3.34
N ASN A 19 -7.16 -3.30 -2.37
CA ASN A 19 -7.41 -3.75 -1.00
C ASN A 19 -8.57 -2.97 -0.38
N ARG A 20 -8.62 -1.66 -0.61
CA ARG A 20 -9.70 -0.82 -0.11
C ARG A 20 -11.04 -1.19 -0.75
N LYS A 21 -11.03 -1.42 -2.07
CA LYS A 21 -12.24 -1.84 -2.79
C LYS A 21 -12.75 -3.18 -2.26
N THR A 22 -11.85 -4.11 -2.00
CA THR A 22 -12.20 -5.42 -1.44
C THR A 22 -12.81 -5.27 -0.05
N ALA A 23 -12.22 -4.43 0.79
CA ALA A 23 -12.73 -4.18 2.14
C ALA A 23 -14.13 -3.54 2.09
N LEU A 24 -14.35 -2.60 1.16
CA LEU A 24 -15.66 -1.99 0.97
C LEU A 24 -16.70 -3.03 0.55
N ARG A 25 -16.36 -3.92 -0.37
CA ARG A 25 -17.27 -4.97 -0.80
C ARG A 25 -17.64 -5.91 0.33
N ARG A 26 -16.65 -6.30 1.16
CA ARG A 26 -16.85 -7.21 2.28
C ARG A 26 -17.73 -6.61 3.37
N SER A 27 -17.66 -5.31 3.55
CA SER A 27 -18.46 -4.61 4.57
C SER A 27 -19.83 -4.20 4.07
N GLY A 28 -20.16 -4.50 2.80
CA GLY A 28 -21.41 -4.05 2.19
C GLY A 28 -21.44 -2.54 1.97
N GLY A 29 -20.29 -1.93 1.81
CA GLY A 29 -20.19 -0.48 1.60
C GLY A 29 -20.24 0.33 2.89
N MET A 30 -20.17 -0.32 4.05
CA MET A 30 -20.32 0.34 5.34
C MET A 30 -19.00 0.57 6.08
N ILE A 31 -17.89 0.72 5.34
CA ILE A 31 -16.62 1.04 5.98
C ILE A 31 -16.70 2.45 6.54
N LEU A 32 -16.48 2.55 7.83
CA LEU A 32 -16.39 3.84 8.50
C LEU A 32 -15.07 4.50 8.14
N HIS A 33 -15.04 5.81 8.24
CA HIS A 33 -13.86 6.62 7.91
C HIS A 33 -12.62 6.09 8.64
N GLY A 34 -11.58 5.79 7.89
CA GLY A 34 -10.32 5.30 8.44
C GLY A 34 -10.24 3.80 8.68
N GLU A 35 -11.33 3.07 8.48
CA GLU A 35 -11.35 1.62 8.68
C GLU A 35 -11.23 0.87 7.35
N GLY A 36 -10.50 -0.24 7.38
CA GLY A 36 -10.32 -1.10 6.22
C GLY A 36 -9.36 -0.54 5.18
N GLY A 37 -8.77 -1.44 4.43
CA GLY A 37 -7.85 -1.06 3.37
C GLY A 37 -6.45 -0.66 3.81
N TRP A 38 -6.15 -0.74 5.10
CA TRP A 38 -4.83 -0.42 5.63
C TRP A 38 -3.91 -1.64 5.53
N MET A 39 -2.69 -1.42 5.03
CA MET A 39 -1.72 -2.50 4.85
C MET A 39 -0.36 -2.08 5.38
N THR A 40 0.38 -3.04 5.96
CA THR A 40 1.78 -2.83 6.31
C THR A 40 2.63 -2.89 5.04
N ALA A 41 3.85 -2.34 5.10
CA ALA A 41 4.79 -2.44 3.99
C ALA A 41 5.07 -3.90 3.63
N GLU A 42 5.13 -4.78 4.64
CA GLU A 42 5.33 -6.21 4.44
C GLU A 42 4.19 -6.83 3.62
N ALA A 43 2.95 -6.52 3.97
CA ALA A 43 1.79 -7.02 3.24
C ALA A 43 1.74 -6.48 1.81
N ILE A 44 2.10 -5.22 1.62
CA ILE A 44 2.16 -4.61 0.29
C ILE A 44 3.24 -5.30 -0.56
N ALA A 45 4.43 -5.51 0.00
CA ALA A 45 5.51 -6.19 -0.71
C ALA A 45 5.08 -7.60 -1.14
N GLU A 46 4.44 -8.33 -0.24
CA GLU A 46 3.94 -9.67 -0.53
C GLU A 46 2.92 -9.65 -1.68
N ALA A 47 1.99 -8.71 -1.66
CA ALA A 47 0.97 -8.59 -2.70
C ALA A 47 1.59 -8.28 -4.06
N ILE A 48 2.59 -7.38 -4.10
CA ILE A 48 3.29 -7.06 -5.35
C ILE A 48 4.05 -8.27 -5.86
N ASN A 49 4.74 -8.98 -4.97
CA ASN A 49 5.56 -10.14 -5.35
C ASN A 49 4.72 -11.30 -5.88
N LYS A 50 3.50 -11.42 -5.42
CA LYS A 50 2.57 -12.47 -5.89
C LYS A 50 1.90 -12.12 -7.21
N ASN A 51 1.95 -10.86 -7.62
CA ASN A 51 1.26 -10.43 -8.83
C ASN A 51 2.16 -10.63 -10.05
N PRO A 52 1.79 -11.53 -10.99
CA PRO A 52 2.63 -11.81 -12.15
C PRO A 52 2.81 -10.60 -13.07
N ASP A 53 1.90 -9.63 -13.01
CA ASP A 53 1.97 -8.43 -13.86
C ASP A 53 3.14 -7.52 -13.48
N TYR A 54 3.68 -7.65 -12.27
CA TYR A 54 4.78 -6.79 -11.83
C TYR A 54 6.17 -7.37 -12.11
N GLY A 55 6.26 -8.64 -12.50
CA GLY A 55 7.53 -9.24 -12.92
C GLY A 55 8.63 -9.33 -11.86
N TRP A 56 8.26 -9.43 -10.60
CA TRP A 56 9.23 -9.44 -9.49
C TRP A 56 9.71 -10.83 -9.08
N HIS A 57 9.63 -11.79 -9.98
CA HIS A 57 9.92 -13.20 -9.65
C HIS A 57 11.37 -13.47 -9.28
N TYR A 58 12.30 -12.72 -9.87
CA TYR A 58 13.73 -12.94 -9.65
C TYR A 58 14.29 -12.10 -8.51
N HIS A 59 13.69 -10.95 -8.27
CA HIS A 59 14.15 -10.01 -7.26
C HIS A 59 12.94 -9.50 -6.49
N PRO A 60 12.40 -10.34 -5.56
CA PRO A 60 11.22 -9.93 -4.82
C PRO A 60 11.49 -8.68 -3.98
N LEU A 61 10.48 -7.82 -3.91
CA LEU A 61 10.54 -6.62 -3.09
C LEU A 61 10.55 -7.00 -1.62
N THR A 62 11.31 -6.24 -0.84
CA THR A 62 11.29 -6.37 0.62
C THR A 62 10.37 -5.32 1.23
N ALA A 63 9.96 -5.56 2.47
CA ALA A 63 9.17 -4.57 3.21
C ALA A 63 9.92 -3.25 3.36
N ASP A 64 11.24 -3.31 3.55
CA ASP A 64 12.06 -2.09 3.69
C ASP A 64 12.05 -1.26 2.41
N GLN A 65 12.12 -1.90 1.25
CA GLN A 65 12.06 -1.20 -0.03
C GLN A 65 10.72 -0.51 -0.24
N VAL A 66 9.63 -1.19 0.09
CA VAL A 66 8.29 -0.62 -0.01
C VAL A 66 8.13 0.54 0.98
N SER A 67 8.54 0.34 2.22
CA SER A 67 8.46 1.38 3.25
C SER A 67 9.23 2.63 2.84
N GLU A 68 10.47 2.46 2.36
CA GLU A 68 11.30 3.58 1.92
C GLU A 68 10.65 4.34 0.78
N ALA A 69 10.14 3.62 -0.22
CA ALA A 69 9.50 4.25 -1.37
C ALA A 69 8.23 5.01 -0.98
N LEU A 70 7.42 4.44 -0.09
CA LEU A 70 6.18 5.08 0.34
C LEU A 70 6.42 6.26 1.28
N MET A 71 7.36 6.16 2.21
CA MET A 71 7.68 7.27 3.11
C MET A 71 8.19 8.49 2.36
N GLU A 72 8.73 8.29 1.17
CA GLU A 72 9.18 9.39 0.31
C GLU A 72 8.01 10.24 -0.19
N VAL A 73 6.83 9.63 -0.42
CA VAL A 73 5.71 10.32 -1.05
C VAL A 73 4.50 10.56 -0.15
N VAL A 74 4.35 9.83 0.96
CA VAL A 74 3.13 9.93 1.77
C VAL A 74 2.88 11.31 2.36
N ARG A 75 3.91 12.13 2.47
CA ARG A 75 3.79 13.49 3.01
C ARG A 75 3.43 14.52 1.95
N THR A 76 3.66 14.21 0.69
CA THR A 76 3.47 15.16 -0.42
C THR A 76 2.38 14.72 -1.39
N ASP A 77 2.17 13.42 -1.54
CA ASP A 77 1.18 12.88 -2.46
C ASP A 77 -0.11 12.55 -1.70
N LYS A 78 -1.15 13.32 -2.00
CA LYS A 78 -2.44 13.20 -1.31
C LYS A 78 -3.20 11.90 -1.60
N ARG A 79 -2.72 11.10 -2.56
CA ARG A 79 -3.33 9.81 -2.84
C ARG A 79 -3.04 8.79 -1.75
N PHE A 80 -2.03 9.03 -0.92
CA PHE A 80 -1.60 8.11 0.13
C PHE A 80 -1.97 8.62 1.50
N ALA A 81 -2.26 7.67 2.38
CA ALA A 81 -2.44 7.92 3.80
C ALA A 81 -1.54 6.97 4.57
N TRP A 82 -1.19 7.33 5.77
CA TRP A 82 -0.41 6.46 6.65
C TRP A 82 -0.72 6.78 8.11
N PHE A 83 -0.50 5.78 8.96
CA PHE A 83 -0.55 5.99 10.39
C PHE A 83 0.38 5.02 11.10
N ARG A 84 0.73 5.36 12.32
CA ARG A 84 1.57 4.53 13.18
C ARG A 84 0.75 4.07 14.36
N SER A 85 0.69 2.76 14.57
CA SER A 85 0.10 2.19 15.77
C SER A 85 1.21 1.84 16.75
N PHE A 86 0.87 1.80 18.05
CA PHE A 86 1.88 1.56 19.09
C PHE A 86 1.74 0.19 19.74
N TYR A 87 0.65 -0.53 19.53
CA TYR A 87 0.41 -1.83 20.14
C TYR A 87 -0.21 -2.80 19.15
N PRO A 88 0.58 -3.55 18.36
CA PRO A 88 2.04 -3.48 18.23
C PRO A 88 2.48 -2.23 17.44
N GLU A 89 3.75 -1.87 17.57
CA GLU A 89 4.27 -0.75 16.80
C GLU A 89 4.36 -1.14 15.34
N GLN A 90 3.57 -0.48 14.52
CA GLN A 90 3.50 -0.73 13.07
C GLN A 90 3.16 0.54 12.33
N ILE A 91 3.68 0.67 11.12
CA ILE A 91 3.25 1.72 10.19
C ILE A 91 2.40 1.04 9.14
N LYS A 92 1.20 1.59 8.92
CA LYS A 92 0.28 1.09 7.90
C LYS A 92 -0.01 2.18 6.89
N PHE A 93 -0.22 1.76 5.66
CA PHE A 93 -0.48 2.64 4.54
C PHE A 93 -1.86 2.38 3.96
N GLY A 94 -2.44 3.40 3.40
CA GLY A 94 -3.72 3.33 2.72
C GLY A 94 -3.72 4.23 1.50
N ALA A 95 -4.76 4.12 0.69
CA ALA A 95 -4.91 4.95 -0.50
C ALA A 95 -6.25 5.65 -0.48
N TYR A 96 -6.25 6.89 -0.96
CA TYR A 96 -7.46 7.60 -1.28
C TYR A 96 -7.67 7.52 -2.78
N TYR A 97 -8.90 7.30 -3.21
CA TYR A 97 -9.24 7.32 -4.63
C TYR A 97 -10.66 7.86 -4.77
N ASP A 98 -10.88 8.48 -5.91
CA ASP A 98 -12.21 8.99 -6.27
C ASP A 98 -12.89 7.96 -7.19
N ASP A 99 -14.11 7.66 -6.87
CA ASP A 99 -14.94 6.80 -7.71
C ASP A 99 -15.66 7.61 -8.78
#